data_953ef59ef0f66ff0bf6e4c834aa9b031
#
_entry.id   953ef59ef0f66ff0bf6e4c834aa9b031
#
_cell.length_a   1.000
_cell.length_b   1.000
_cell.length_c   1.000
_cell.angle_alpha   90.00
_cell.angle_beta   90.00
_cell.angle_gamma   90.00
#
_symmetry.space_group_name_H-M   'P 1'
#
loop_
_entity.id
_entity.type
_entity.pdbx_description
1 polymer ?
#
loop_
_entity_poly.entity_id
_entity_poly.type
_entity_poly.pdbx_seq_one_letter_code
_entity_poly.pdbx_strand_id
1 'polypeptide(L)'
;RYDTSSRFPADKQWGFFPSVSAGYRFSEEAFFEPLKDVISNGKLRASWGEIGNDNVGSNRFISTISSIAAGSSYWISGDSKLPMANMPSLVSSDLGWERVRTLDIGLDLGFLDNSLNIGLDWFQRDTKDLIAPGITLPNTVGASAPVTNAGSLRSRGWEISVNWNKRFGDFNFYVNAILSDYTTEVTEWNNPSKTINSHYTGKEYGAIWGFETDRYFEKSDFTGKNADGSWIYASGVADQTGLEQGTFVYGPGDIKFKDLNGDGVINGGKGTADDHGDLTIIGNTQPRYQYSFHLGGDWKGFDFDFYFQGVGKREMWTTSAFVMPLMRGADATYSHMESYNQMVFDADGKITDYIVDQANTYPCLFPGNEGGGTVSGLSSGNHNFYPQDKYLSDMSYLRLKNITLGYTLPKDLTRKAYIQRARVYFSADNMFTLFRGNSDYPLDPELNSNSGNSWGRATPITKSVSVGLQVTF
;
A
#
# COMPACT_ATOMS: atom_id res chain seq x y z
N ARG A 1 -21.86 -21.08 -13.99
CA ARG A 1 -22.15 -19.89 -14.74
C ARG A 1 -21.37 -19.90 -16.06
N TYR A 2 -22.01 -19.42 -17.13
CA TYR A 2 -21.38 -19.32 -18.45
C TYR A 2 -21.59 -17.90 -18.96
N ASP A 3 -20.52 -17.16 -19.13
CA ASP A 3 -20.53 -15.73 -19.47
C ASP A 3 -19.82 -15.47 -20.79
N THR A 4 -20.18 -14.35 -21.44
CA THR A 4 -19.52 -13.89 -22.66
C THR A 4 -19.09 -12.44 -22.53
N SER A 5 -17.95 -12.09 -23.13
CA SER A 5 -17.45 -10.73 -23.23
C SER A 5 -16.94 -10.42 -24.63
N SER A 6 -17.43 -9.32 -25.22
CA SER A 6 -16.95 -8.80 -26.50
C SER A 6 -15.56 -8.14 -26.44
N ARG A 7 -14.95 -8.09 -25.28
CA ARG A 7 -13.59 -7.53 -25.09
C ARG A 7 -12.48 -8.48 -25.53
N PHE A 8 -12.83 -9.72 -25.86
CA PHE A 8 -11.92 -10.77 -26.28
C PHE A 8 -12.17 -11.18 -27.75
N PRO A 9 -11.17 -11.79 -28.41
CA PRO A 9 -11.35 -12.42 -29.71
C PRO A 9 -12.50 -13.43 -29.72
N ALA A 10 -13.12 -13.67 -30.86
CA ALA A 10 -14.35 -14.45 -31.00
C ALA A 10 -14.28 -15.86 -30.39
N ASP A 11 -13.11 -16.50 -30.45
CA ASP A 11 -12.82 -17.83 -29.90
C ASP A 11 -12.56 -17.83 -28.37
N LYS A 12 -12.35 -16.64 -27.75
CA LYS A 12 -12.07 -16.46 -26.31
C LYS A 12 -13.19 -15.74 -25.55
N GLN A 13 -14.28 -15.36 -26.22
CA GLN A 13 -15.36 -14.59 -25.61
C GLN A 13 -16.07 -15.31 -24.48
N TRP A 14 -16.21 -16.62 -24.60
CA TRP A 14 -16.98 -17.42 -23.64
C TRP A 14 -16.11 -17.97 -22.53
N GLY A 15 -16.60 -17.79 -21.27
CA GLY A 15 -15.99 -18.33 -20.07
C GLY A 15 -16.96 -19.19 -19.27
N PHE A 16 -16.50 -20.36 -18.80
CA PHE A 16 -17.23 -21.20 -17.87
C PHE A 16 -16.64 -21.07 -16.46
N PHE A 17 -17.48 -20.75 -15.48
CA PHE A 17 -17.08 -20.45 -14.12
C PHE A 17 -17.91 -21.29 -13.13
N PRO A 18 -17.41 -22.48 -12.77
CA PRO A 18 -18.07 -23.37 -11.82
C PRO A 18 -17.87 -22.92 -10.38
N SER A 19 -18.81 -23.28 -9.50
CA SER A 19 -18.69 -23.15 -8.06
C SER A 19 -19.43 -24.25 -7.33
N VAL A 20 -18.91 -24.63 -6.17
CA VAL A 20 -19.50 -25.61 -5.28
C VAL A 20 -19.28 -25.18 -3.84
N SER A 21 -20.27 -25.39 -2.98
CA SER A 21 -20.15 -25.16 -1.56
C SER A 21 -20.84 -26.26 -0.76
N ALA A 22 -20.32 -26.53 0.42
CA ALA A 22 -20.90 -27.47 1.37
C ALA A 22 -20.86 -26.88 2.78
N GLY A 23 -21.84 -27.21 3.58
CA GLY A 23 -21.91 -26.82 4.99
C GLY A 23 -22.41 -27.97 5.83
N TYR A 24 -21.73 -28.23 6.94
CA TYR A 24 -22.07 -29.27 7.88
C TYR A 24 -22.27 -28.68 9.27
N ARG A 25 -23.49 -28.80 9.78
CA ARG A 25 -23.88 -28.32 11.10
C ARG A 25 -23.70 -29.43 12.12
N PHE A 26 -22.46 -29.59 12.59
CA PHE A 26 -22.10 -30.68 13.50
C PHE A 26 -22.72 -30.54 14.88
N SER A 27 -23.17 -29.34 15.29
CA SER A 27 -23.87 -29.12 16.55
C SER A 27 -25.24 -29.78 16.63
N GLU A 28 -25.83 -30.20 15.52
CA GLU A 28 -27.10 -30.91 15.49
C GLU A 28 -26.94 -32.44 15.62
N GLU A 29 -25.72 -32.94 15.61
CA GLU A 29 -25.43 -34.37 15.67
C GLU A 29 -25.45 -34.90 17.12
N ALA A 30 -25.85 -36.15 17.29
CA ALA A 30 -25.97 -36.78 18.61
C ALA A 30 -24.63 -36.84 19.39
N PHE A 31 -23.51 -36.99 18.70
CA PHE A 31 -22.18 -36.97 19.33
C PHE A 31 -21.81 -35.63 19.96
N PHE A 32 -22.45 -34.55 19.51
CA PHE A 32 -22.16 -33.20 19.99
C PHE A 32 -23.01 -32.80 21.19
N GLU A 33 -24.02 -33.55 21.52
CA GLU A 33 -24.97 -33.28 22.63
C GLU A 33 -24.30 -32.88 23.96
N PRO A 34 -23.19 -33.51 24.39
CA PRO A 34 -22.53 -33.15 25.65
C PRO A 34 -21.85 -31.76 25.65
N LEU A 35 -21.63 -31.17 24.46
CA LEU A 35 -20.97 -29.87 24.29
C LEU A 35 -21.94 -28.72 24.05
N LYS A 36 -23.25 -29.01 23.86
CA LYS A 36 -24.25 -27.98 23.52
C LYS A 36 -24.45 -26.92 24.60
N ASP A 37 -24.23 -27.28 25.87
CA ASP A 37 -24.29 -26.29 26.96
C ASP A 37 -23.21 -25.20 26.89
N VAL A 38 -22.11 -25.48 26.18
CA VAL A 38 -20.99 -24.51 25.99
C VAL A 38 -21.01 -23.92 24.58
N ILE A 39 -21.15 -24.78 23.56
CA ILE A 39 -21.19 -24.40 22.16
C ILE A 39 -22.62 -24.63 21.65
N SER A 40 -23.40 -23.56 21.60
CA SER A 40 -24.81 -23.59 21.22
C SER A 40 -25.02 -23.83 19.71
N ASN A 41 -24.03 -23.51 18.88
CA ASN A 41 -24.05 -23.73 17.46
C ASN A 41 -22.64 -24.00 16.94
N GLY A 42 -22.51 -24.98 16.04
CA GLY A 42 -21.24 -25.30 15.40
C GLY A 42 -21.46 -25.74 13.95
N LYS A 43 -20.83 -25.02 12.99
CA LYS A 43 -20.97 -25.30 11.57
C LYS A 43 -19.62 -25.20 10.88
N LEU A 44 -19.27 -26.24 10.13
CA LEU A 44 -18.13 -26.22 9.20
C LEU A 44 -18.64 -25.84 7.80
N ARG A 45 -17.90 -24.97 7.12
CA ARG A 45 -18.17 -24.53 5.75
C ARG A 45 -16.97 -24.79 4.87
N ALA A 46 -17.21 -25.15 3.61
CA ALA A 46 -16.19 -25.18 2.58
C ALA A 46 -16.80 -24.71 1.27
N SER A 47 -16.11 -23.87 0.57
CA SER A 47 -16.50 -23.43 -0.78
C SER A 47 -15.32 -23.41 -1.70
N TRP A 48 -15.54 -23.76 -2.95
CA TRP A 48 -14.62 -23.57 -4.04
C TRP A 48 -15.36 -23.00 -5.23
N GLY A 49 -14.78 -21.99 -5.87
CA GLY A 49 -15.40 -21.39 -7.04
C GLY A 49 -14.40 -20.67 -7.92
N GLU A 50 -14.80 -20.52 -9.18
CA GLU A 50 -14.06 -19.76 -10.18
C GLU A 50 -14.93 -18.61 -10.70
N ILE A 51 -14.34 -17.43 -10.84
CA ILE A 51 -14.93 -16.26 -11.47
C ILE A 51 -13.99 -15.71 -12.54
N GLY A 52 -14.57 -15.14 -13.60
CA GLY A 52 -13.83 -14.47 -14.67
C GLY A 52 -13.81 -12.96 -14.46
N ASN A 53 -12.70 -12.36 -14.83
CA ASN A 53 -12.55 -10.91 -14.93
C ASN A 53 -12.22 -10.54 -16.38
N ASP A 54 -12.98 -9.60 -16.97
CA ASP A 54 -12.81 -9.11 -18.33
C ASP A 54 -12.34 -7.63 -18.37
N ASN A 55 -11.80 -7.12 -17.27
CA ASN A 55 -11.39 -5.71 -17.16
C ASN A 55 -10.07 -5.42 -17.90
N VAL A 56 -10.05 -5.64 -19.19
CA VAL A 56 -8.88 -5.46 -20.08
C VAL A 56 -8.91 -4.16 -20.88
N GLY A 57 -9.99 -3.41 -20.79
CA GLY A 57 -10.28 -2.30 -21.70
C GLY A 57 -10.85 -2.80 -23.03
N SER A 58 -11.48 -1.90 -23.77
CA SER A 58 -12.15 -2.25 -25.04
C SER A 58 -11.13 -2.39 -26.18
N ASN A 59 -11.39 -3.33 -27.08
CA ASN A 59 -10.69 -3.47 -28.38
C ASN A 59 -9.17 -3.73 -28.30
N ARG A 60 -8.66 -4.28 -27.18
CA ARG A 60 -7.23 -4.57 -27.00
C ARG A 60 -6.70 -5.66 -27.95
N PHE A 61 -7.55 -6.44 -28.56
CA PHE A 61 -7.22 -7.47 -29.56
C PHE A 61 -7.32 -6.96 -31.00
N ILE A 62 -7.74 -5.69 -31.22
CA ILE A 62 -7.85 -5.08 -32.54
C ILE A 62 -6.67 -4.17 -32.77
N SER A 63 -5.87 -4.45 -33.79
CA SER A 63 -4.77 -3.59 -34.20
C SER A 63 -5.29 -2.27 -34.75
N THR A 64 -4.81 -1.17 -34.17
CA THR A 64 -5.23 0.18 -34.56
C THR A 64 -4.05 0.99 -35.06
N ILE A 65 -4.33 1.87 -36.03
CA ILE A 65 -3.37 2.85 -36.51
C ILE A 65 -3.76 4.21 -35.92
N SER A 66 -2.84 4.83 -35.20
CA SER A 66 -3.01 6.20 -34.71
C SER A 66 -2.34 7.19 -35.66
N SER A 67 -2.95 8.37 -35.81
CA SER A 67 -2.36 9.46 -36.60
C SER A 67 -1.59 10.41 -35.66
N ILE A 68 -0.46 10.92 -36.17
CA ILE A 68 0.24 12.03 -35.57
C ILE A 68 -0.26 13.30 -36.23
N ALA A 69 -0.78 14.25 -35.49
CA ALA A 69 -1.31 15.50 -35.97
C ALA A 69 -0.22 16.31 -36.70
N ALA A 70 -0.65 17.12 -37.69
CA ALA A 70 0.21 18.13 -38.30
C ALA A 70 0.87 19.03 -37.22
N GLY A 71 2.12 19.35 -37.41
CA GLY A 71 2.91 20.13 -36.44
C GLY A 71 3.66 19.28 -35.39
N SER A 72 3.20 18.05 -35.10
CA SER A 72 3.84 17.14 -34.12
C SER A 72 4.62 16.00 -34.80
N SER A 73 4.55 15.87 -36.13
CA SER A 73 5.27 14.83 -36.86
C SER A 73 6.76 15.15 -37.01
N TYR A 74 7.55 14.10 -37.22
CA TYR A 74 9.00 14.26 -37.52
C TYR A 74 9.28 14.51 -39.00
N TRP A 75 8.27 14.34 -39.86
CA TRP A 75 8.42 14.57 -41.28
C TRP A 75 8.12 16.02 -41.65
N ILE A 76 9.08 16.68 -42.27
CA ILE A 76 8.99 18.08 -42.71
C ILE A 76 8.93 18.11 -44.25
N SER A 77 7.93 18.83 -44.79
CA SER A 77 7.82 19.12 -46.25
C SER A 77 7.72 20.62 -46.42
N GLY A 78 8.78 21.25 -46.95
CA GLY A 78 8.91 22.68 -46.94
C GLY A 78 8.95 23.23 -45.50
N ASP A 79 8.08 24.22 -45.22
CA ASP A 79 7.96 24.82 -43.85
C ASP A 79 6.88 24.14 -42.99
N SER A 80 6.33 23.03 -43.45
CA SER A 80 5.21 22.38 -42.77
C SER A 80 5.56 20.96 -42.33
N LYS A 81 5.12 20.59 -41.10
CA LYS A 81 5.11 19.22 -40.62
C LYS A 81 3.79 18.55 -41.03
N LEU A 82 3.87 17.55 -41.85
CA LEU A 82 2.68 16.84 -42.38
C LEU A 82 2.11 15.86 -41.33
N PRO A 83 0.81 15.56 -41.36
CA PRO A 83 0.27 14.47 -40.55
C PRO A 83 0.88 13.13 -40.99
N MET A 84 1.12 12.25 -40.04
CA MET A 84 1.69 10.93 -40.24
C MET A 84 0.82 9.85 -39.58
N ALA A 85 0.95 8.63 -40.02
CA ALA A 85 0.41 7.46 -39.35
C ALA A 85 1.53 6.74 -38.59
N ASN A 86 1.25 6.32 -37.35
CA ASN A 86 2.11 5.42 -36.62
C ASN A 86 2.02 4.01 -37.18
N MET A 87 3.01 3.17 -36.83
CA MET A 87 2.89 1.75 -37.08
C MET A 87 1.65 1.20 -36.36
N PRO A 88 0.98 0.18 -36.94
CA PRO A 88 -0.12 -0.50 -36.27
C PRO A 88 0.30 -1.02 -34.90
N SER A 89 -0.59 -0.86 -33.90
CA SER A 89 -0.35 -1.44 -32.59
C SER A 89 -0.26 -2.97 -32.68
N LEU A 90 0.72 -3.54 -32.00
CA LEU A 90 0.79 -4.98 -31.83
C LEU A 90 -0.32 -5.42 -30.87
N VAL A 91 -0.98 -6.53 -31.21
CA VAL A 91 -2.06 -7.11 -30.40
C VAL A 91 -1.80 -8.58 -30.15
N SER A 92 -2.30 -9.09 -29.03
CA SER A 92 -2.30 -10.51 -28.74
C SER A 92 -3.55 -11.17 -29.29
N SER A 93 -3.38 -12.22 -30.09
CA SER A 93 -4.49 -13.06 -30.56
C SER A 93 -5.00 -14.02 -29.49
N ASP A 94 -4.27 -14.19 -28.39
CA ASP A 94 -4.56 -15.14 -27.32
C ASP A 94 -5.07 -14.46 -26.02
N LEU A 95 -5.54 -13.21 -26.14
CA LEU A 95 -6.07 -12.47 -25.01
C LEU A 95 -7.42 -13.07 -24.57
N GLY A 96 -7.50 -13.47 -23.29
CA GLY A 96 -8.67 -14.13 -22.72
C GLY A 96 -8.99 -13.71 -21.30
N TRP A 97 -9.93 -14.39 -20.67
CA TRP A 97 -10.37 -14.12 -19.32
C TRP A 97 -9.25 -14.30 -18.29
N GLU A 98 -9.10 -13.34 -17.39
CA GLU A 98 -8.43 -13.60 -16.12
C GLU A 98 -9.34 -14.49 -15.27
N ARG A 99 -8.76 -15.46 -14.58
CA ARG A 99 -9.50 -16.44 -13.78
C ARG A 99 -9.11 -16.35 -12.32
N VAL A 100 -10.11 -16.12 -11.47
CA VAL A 100 -9.90 -16.08 -10.02
C VAL A 100 -10.55 -17.30 -9.40
N ARG A 101 -9.73 -18.20 -8.86
CA ARG A 101 -10.13 -19.42 -8.15
C ARG A 101 -10.00 -19.18 -6.66
N THR A 102 -11.08 -19.37 -5.93
CA THR A 102 -11.07 -19.21 -4.48
C THR A 102 -11.45 -20.53 -3.83
N LEU A 103 -10.64 -20.97 -2.88
CA LEU A 103 -10.97 -21.99 -1.88
C LEU A 103 -11.12 -21.29 -0.54
N ASP A 104 -12.22 -21.53 0.13
CA ASP A 104 -12.54 -20.98 1.43
C ASP A 104 -13.00 -22.10 2.36
N ILE A 105 -12.47 -22.12 3.59
CA ILE A 105 -12.85 -23.06 4.65
C ILE A 105 -13.16 -22.24 5.90
N GLY A 106 -14.38 -22.36 6.39
CA GLY A 106 -14.88 -21.59 7.52
C GLY A 106 -15.45 -22.43 8.63
N LEU A 107 -15.34 -21.93 9.84
CA LEU A 107 -15.89 -22.48 11.07
C LEU A 107 -16.72 -21.43 11.78
N ASP A 108 -18.02 -21.68 11.95
CA ASP A 108 -18.93 -20.82 12.71
C ASP A 108 -19.21 -21.47 14.06
N LEU A 109 -18.98 -20.74 15.14
CA LEU A 109 -19.22 -21.18 16.52
C LEU A 109 -20.13 -20.19 17.23
N GLY A 110 -21.18 -20.70 17.87
CA GLY A 110 -22.06 -19.95 18.75
C GLY A 110 -21.89 -20.36 20.20
N PHE A 111 -21.77 -19.40 21.08
CA PHE A 111 -21.63 -19.61 22.53
C PHE A 111 -22.69 -18.81 23.29
N LEU A 112 -22.91 -19.14 24.57
CA LEU A 112 -23.78 -18.39 25.47
C LEU A 112 -25.20 -18.23 24.88
N ASP A 113 -25.80 -19.31 24.47
CA ASP A 113 -27.13 -19.36 23.78
C ASP A 113 -27.15 -18.49 22.50
N ASN A 114 -26.06 -18.57 21.70
CA ASN A 114 -25.84 -17.79 20.48
C ASN A 114 -25.76 -16.27 20.71
N SER A 115 -25.60 -15.81 21.93
CA SER A 115 -25.33 -14.38 22.17
C SER A 115 -23.93 -13.95 21.73
N LEU A 116 -22.97 -14.90 21.74
CA LEU A 116 -21.61 -14.72 21.19
C LEU A 116 -21.43 -15.66 20.00
N ASN A 117 -21.15 -15.11 18.84
CA ASN A 117 -20.86 -15.84 17.61
C ASN A 117 -19.46 -15.50 17.12
N ILE A 118 -18.68 -16.52 16.79
CA ILE A 118 -17.32 -16.42 16.27
C ILE A 118 -17.27 -17.13 14.93
N GLY A 119 -16.84 -16.41 13.89
CA GLY A 119 -16.53 -16.97 12.58
C GLY A 119 -15.02 -16.97 12.38
N LEU A 120 -14.49 -18.08 11.91
CA LEU A 120 -13.09 -18.26 11.53
C LEU A 120 -13.07 -18.73 10.09
N ASP A 121 -12.39 -18.00 9.22
CA ASP A 121 -12.26 -18.34 7.81
C ASP A 121 -10.77 -18.38 7.43
N TRP A 122 -10.42 -19.37 6.63
CA TRP A 122 -9.16 -19.45 5.93
C TRP A 122 -9.42 -19.54 4.43
N PHE A 123 -8.72 -18.75 3.65
CA PHE A 123 -8.92 -18.74 2.21
C PHE A 123 -7.59 -18.78 1.43
N GLN A 124 -7.68 -19.35 0.23
CA GLN A 124 -6.68 -19.21 -0.80
C GLN A 124 -7.36 -18.75 -2.08
N ARG A 125 -6.81 -17.67 -2.66
CA ARG A 125 -7.26 -17.12 -3.94
C ARG A 125 -6.11 -17.18 -4.94
N ASP A 126 -6.27 -17.94 -5.99
CA ASP A 126 -5.36 -18.02 -7.13
C ASP A 126 -5.92 -17.17 -8.27
N THR A 127 -5.28 -16.06 -8.59
CA THR A 127 -5.57 -15.28 -9.80
C THR A 127 -4.65 -15.75 -10.90
N LYS A 128 -5.23 -16.32 -11.94
CA LYS A 128 -4.54 -16.92 -13.09
C LYS A 128 -4.77 -16.08 -14.34
N ASP A 129 -3.86 -16.21 -15.29
CA ASP A 129 -4.00 -15.57 -16.60
C ASP A 129 -4.16 -14.05 -16.49
N LEU A 130 -3.49 -13.41 -15.52
CA LEU A 130 -3.50 -11.95 -15.36
C LEU A 130 -3.06 -11.26 -16.64
N ILE A 131 -3.80 -10.27 -17.04
CA ILE A 131 -3.48 -9.45 -18.20
C ILE A 131 -2.38 -8.46 -17.80
N ALA A 132 -1.20 -8.72 -18.34
CA ALA A 132 0.02 -7.98 -18.03
C ALA A 132 0.73 -7.57 -19.34
N PRO A 133 1.67 -6.61 -19.29
CA PRO A 133 2.54 -6.34 -20.40
C PRO A 133 3.24 -7.63 -20.85
N GLY A 134 3.24 -7.87 -22.17
CA GLY A 134 3.96 -8.99 -22.75
C GLY A 134 5.48 -8.88 -22.60
N ILE A 135 6.20 -9.75 -23.29
CA ILE A 135 7.68 -9.75 -23.32
C ILE A 135 8.18 -8.40 -23.84
N THR A 136 9.17 -7.81 -23.16
CA THR A 136 9.85 -6.61 -23.66
C THR A 136 10.44 -6.87 -25.03
N LEU A 137 10.00 -6.11 -26.02
CA LEU A 137 10.50 -6.22 -27.39
C LEU A 137 11.76 -5.37 -27.58
N PRO A 138 12.69 -5.80 -28.43
CA PRO A 138 13.81 -4.94 -28.84
C PRO A 138 13.31 -3.63 -29.48
N ASN A 139 13.99 -2.52 -29.20
CA ASN A 139 13.63 -1.21 -29.74
C ASN A 139 13.58 -1.16 -31.29
N THR A 140 14.27 -2.09 -31.94
CA THR A 140 14.26 -2.24 -33.42
C THR A 140 12.91 -2.64 -33.97
N VAL A 141 11.99 -3.19 -33.14
CA VAL A 141 10.62 -3.52 -33.54
C VAL A 141 9.79 -2.26 -33.75
N GLY A 142 10.14 -1.15 -33.09
CA GLY A 142 9.44 0.15 -33.23
C GLY A 142 8.01 0.18 -32.69
N ALA A 143 7.59 -0.84 -31.94
CA ALA A 143 6.27 -0.94 -31.33
C ALA A 143 6.37 -1.49 -29.90
N SER A 144 5.42 -1.09 -29.05
CA SER A 144 5.31 -1.62 -27.69
C SER A 144 4.76 -3.06 -27.70
N ALA A 145 5.20 -3.87 -26.75
CA ALA A 145 4.67 -5.21 -26.56
C ALA A 145 3.15 -5.16 -26.28
N PRO A 146 2.37 -6.08 -26.86
CA PRO A 146 0.95 -6.18 -26.56
C PRO A 146 0.76 -6.69 -25.12
N VAL A 147 -0.39 -6.41 -24.53
CA VAL A 147 -0.82 -7.08 -23.30
C VAL A 147 -1.21 -8.51 -23.60
N THR A 148 -0.88 -9.42 -22.70
CA THR A 148 -1.16 -10.85 -22.80
C THR A 148 -1.57 -11.40 -21.43
N ASN A 149 -2.14 -12.60 -21.40
CA ASN A 149 -2.36 -13.33 -20.16
C ASN A 149 -1.01 -13.94 -19.68
N ALA A 150 -0.24 -13.18 -18.92
CA ALA A 150 1.19 -13.48 -18.66
C ALA A 150 1.58 -13.49 -17.18
N GLY A 151 0.63 -13.40 -16.26
CA GLY A 151 0.91 -13.38 -14.84
C GLY A 151 -0.04 -14.24 -14.02
N SER A 152 0.39 -14.62 -12.82
CA SER A 152 -0.45 -15.29 -11.82
C SER A 152 -0.04 -14.85 -10.43
N LEU A 153 -1.05 -14.71 -9.56
CA LEU A 153 -0.87 -14.34 -8.15
C LEU A 153 -1.56 -15.38 -7.26
N ARG A 154 -1.05 -15.57 -6.06
CA ARG A 154 -1.69 -16.34 -5.00
C ARG A 154 -1.81 -15.53 -3.74
N SER A 155 -3.03 -15.31 -3.28
CA SER A 155 -3.31 -14.71 -1.97
C SER A 155 -3.76 -15.79 -1.00
N ARG A 156 -3.20 -15.78 0.21
CA ARG A 156 -3.60 -16.65 1.32
C ARG A 156 -3.83 -15.81 2.54
N GLY A 157 -4.91 -16.08 3.24
CA GLY A 157 -5.24 -15.32 4.43
C GLY A 157 -6.21 -16.03 5.34
N TRP A 158 -6.52 -15.32 6.40
CA TRP A 158 -7.50 -15.73 7.40
C TRP A 158 -8.32 -14.51 7.87
N GLU A 159 -9.54 -14.79 8.30
CA GLU A 159 -10.44 -13.79 8.87
C GLU A 159 -11.06 -14.32 10.16
N ILE A 160 -11.17 -13.46 11.14
CA ILE A 160 -11.84 -13.73 12.41
C ILE A 160 -12.94 -12.69 12.56
N SER A 161 -14.17 -13.15 12.74
CA SER A 161 -15.31 -12.30 13.06
C SER A 161 -15.86 -12.66 14.43
N VAL A 162 -16.17 -11.66 15.24
CA VAL A 162 -16.77 -11.82 16.56
C VAL A 162 -17.99 -10.92 16.63
N ASN A 163 -19.15 -11.55 16.91
CA ASN A 163 -20.40 -10.84 17.13
C ASN A 163 -20.94 -11.20 18.50
N TRP A 164 -20.99 -10.24 19.38
CA TRP A 164 -21.56 -10.41 20.70
C TRP A 164 -22.72 -9.44 20.91
N ASN A 165 -23.87 -9.99 21.28
CA ASN A 165 -25.07 -9.21 21.61
C ASN A 165 -25.70 -9.79 22.87
N LYS A 166 -25.80 -8.97 23.90
CA LYS A 166 -26.36 -9.40 25.19
C LYS A 166 -27.22 -8.30 25.78
N ARG A 167 -28.39 -8.72 26.27
CA ARG A 167 -29.31 -7.83 27.00
C ARG A 167 -29.14 -8.01 28.51
N PHE A 168 -28.93 -6.92 29.22
CA PHE A 168 -28.81 -6.84 30.67
C PHE A 168 -29.95 -5.98 31.24
N GLY A 169 -31.11 -6.60 31.52
CA GLY A 169 -32.29 -5.83 31.89
C GLY A 169 -32.78 -4.92 30.76
N ASP A 170 -32.76 -3.60 31.00
CA ASP A 170 -33.14 -2.55 30.03
C ASP A 170 -31.99 -2.15 29.09
N PHE A 171 -30.76 -2.58 29.38
CA PHE A 171 -29.58 -2.25 28.60
C PHE A 171 -29.26 -3.37 27.61
N ASN A 172 -29.22 -3.04 26.34
CA ASN A 172 -28.73 -3.91 25.29
C ASN A 172 -27.34 -3.45 24.86
N PHE A 173 -26.38 -4.37 24.78
CA PHE A 173 -25.01 -4.10 24.37
C PHE A 173 -24.60 -5.04 23.25
N TYR A 174 -23.90 -4.51 22.23
CA TYR A 174 -23.35 -5.30 21.18
C TYR A 174 -21.91 -4.90 20.81
N VAL A 175 -21.16 -5.91 20.40
CA VAL A 175 -19.82 -5.75 19.83
C VAL A 175 -19.77 -6.55 18.53
N ASN A 176 -19.35 -5.91 17.45
CA ASN A 176 -19.01 -6.60 16.21
C ASN A 176 -17.58 -6.28 15.88
N ALA A 177 -16.71 -7.27 15.80
CA ALA A 177 -15.28 -7.10 15.52
C ALA A 177 -14.86 -8.02 14.37
N ILE A 178 -13.99 -7.53 13.51
CA ILE A 178 -13.37 -8.28 12.42
C ILE A 178 -11.88 -8.01 12.48
N LEU A 179 -11.11 -9.07 12.33
CA LEU A 179 -9.67 -9.02 12.13
C LEU A 179 -9.31 -9.94 10.97
N SER A 180 -8.58 -9.43 9.99
CA SER A 180 -8.13 -10.21 8.83
C SER A 180 -6.69 -9.93 8.50
N ASP A 181 -6.04 -10.93 7.93
CA ASP A 181 -4.70 -10.80 7.41
C ASP A 181 -4.49 -11.70 6.20
N TYR A 182 -3.76 -11.21 5.20
CA TYR A 182 -3.38 -12.00 4.04
C TYR A 182 -2.04 -11.54 3.43
N THR A 183 -1.40 -12.47 2.75
CA THR A 183 -0.23 -12.21 1.90
C THR A 183 -0.54 -12.61 0.46
N THR A 184 0.10 -11.94 -0.47
CA THR A 184 -0.02 -12.24 -1.90
C THR A 184 1.37 -12.47 -2.48
N GLU A 185 1.55 -13.61 -3.13
CA GLU A 185 2.77 -14.02 -3.81
C GLU A 185 2.56 -14.03 -5.33
N VAL A 186 3.55 -13.57 -6.07
CA VAL A 186 3.60 -13.71 -7.53
C VAL A 186 4.01 -15.14 -7.85
N THR A 187 3.09 -15.94 -8.39
CA THR A 187 3.36 -17.36 -8.74
C THR A 187 3.86 -17.54 -10.17
N GLU A 188 3.57 -16.57 -11.03
CA GLU A 188 4.04 -16.57 -12.42
C GLU A 188 4.17 -15.12 -12.92
N TRP A 189 5.28 -14.80 -13.51
CA TRP A 189 5.53 -13.50 -14.13
C TRP A 189 6.67 -13.59 -15.14
N ASN A 190 6.54 -12.84 -16.23
CA ASN A 190 7.58 -12.84 -17.27
C ASN A 190 8.73 -11.89 -16.91
N ASN A 191 9.53 -12.31 -15.95
CA ASN A 191 10.77 -11.66 -15.53
C ASN A 191 11.80 -12.73 -15.14
N PRO A 192 12.40 -13.41 -16.13
CA PRO A 192 13.32 -14.52 -15.86
C PRO A 192 14.60 -14.10 -15.15
N SER A 193 15.04 -12.86 -15.30
CA SER A 193 16.19 -12.28 -14.58
C SER A 193 15.85 -11.88 -13.14
N LYS A 194 14.59 -11.94 -12.74
CA LYS A 194 14.07 -11.53 -11.42
C LYS A 194 14.51 -10.14 -11.00
N THR A 195 14.48 -9.16 -11.94
CA THR A 195 14.79 -7.77 -11.60
C THR A 195 13.84 -7.29 -10.51
N ILE A 196 14.38 -6.71 -9.43
CA ILE A 196 13.63 -6.36 -8.21
C ILE A 196 12.63 -5.22 -8.43
N ASN A 197 12.87 -4.36 -9.42
CA ASN A 197 11.98 -3.24 -9.77
C ASN A 197 10.70 -3.66 -10.51
N SER A 198 10.58 -4.95 -10.83
CA SER A 198 9.40 -5.55 -11.46
C SER A 198 8.88 -6.73 -10.62
N HIS A 199 7.73 -7.27 -11.00
CA HIS A 199 7.29 -8.54 -10.44
C HIS A 199 8.16 -9.67 -10.97
N TYR A 200 8.38 -10.70 -10.16
CA TYR A 200 9.05 -11.96 -10.52
C TYR A 200 8.44 -13.10 -9.71
N THR A 201 8.53 -14.31 -10.21
CA THR A 201 8.02 -15.51 -9.54
C THR A 201 8.69 -15.71 -8.18
N GLY A 202 7.89 -15.81 -7.11
CA GLY A 202 8.31 -15.90 -5.71
C GLY A 202 8.37 -14.56 -4.98
N LYS A 203 8.14 -13.43 -5.67
CA LYS A 203 8.08 -12.11 -5.01
C LYS A 203 6.78 -11.95 -4.22
N GLU A 204 6.89 -11.51 -2.98
CA GLU A 204 5.72 -11.01 -2.24
C GLU A 204 5.23 -9.71 -2.89
N TYR A 205 3.93 -9.65 -3.19
CA TYR A 205 3.33 -8.49 -3.82
C TYR A 205 3.37 -7.29 -2.87
N GLY A 206 3.83 -6.15 -3.37
CA GLY A 206 3.98 -4.94 -2.57
C GLY A 206 5.30 -4.82 -1.82
N ALA A 207 6.20 -5.81 -1.88
CA ALA A 207 7.52 -5.75 -1.24
C ALA A 207 8.33 -4.54 -1.72
N ILE A 208 8.90 -3.82 -0.76
CA ILE A 208 9.75 -2.64 -0.96
C ILE A 208 11.19 -3.07 -0.74
N TRP A 209 12.01 -2.97 -1.80
CA TRP A 209 13.44 -3.17 -1.71
C TRP A 209 14.14 -1.86 -1.37
N GLY A 210 15.12 -1.90 -0.47
CA GLY A 210 15.91 -0.74 -0.07
C GLY A 210 17.12 -1.14 0.75
N PHE A 211 17.92 -0.16 1.13
CA PHE A 211 19.06 -0.32 2.00
C PHE A 211 18.64 -0.28 3.48
N GLU A 212 19.39 -0.95 4.33
CA GLU A 212 19.31 -0.72 5.77
C GLU A 212 20.29 0.39 6.17
N THR A 213 19.80 1.36 6.93
CA THR A 213 20.61 2.43 7.49
C THR A 213 21.40 1.90 8.69
N ASP A 214 22.73 2.14 8.70
CA ASP A 214 23.57 1.89 9.86
C ASP A 214 23.47 3.09 10.83
N ARG A 215 23.94 4.23 10.39
CA ARG A 215 24.00 5.51 11.12
C ARG A 215 24.33 6.66 10.17
N TYR A 216 24.64 7.83 10.70
CA TYR A 216 25.31 8.86 9.91
C TYR A 216 26.82 8.62 9.90
N PHE A 217 27.47 8.97 8.80
CA PHE A 217 28.92 9.02 8.75
C PHE A 217 29.45 10.01 9.77
N GLU A 218 30.49 9.61 10.50
CA GLU A 218 31.26 10.48 11.37
C GLU A 218 32.58 10.90 10.71
N LYS A 219 33.24 11.94 11.24
CA LYS A 219 34.57 12.34 10.76
C LYS A 219 35.58 11.21 10.85
N SER A 220 35.45 10.35 11.87
CA SER A 220 36.32 9.19 12.07
C SER A 220 36.16 8.09 11.01
N ASP A 221 35.08 8.10 10.22
CA ASP A 221 34.91 7.19 9.10
C ASP A 221 35.77 7.53 7.88
N PHE A 222 36.46 8.67 7.94
CA PHE A 222 37.30 9.14 6.86
C PHE A 222 38.70 9.50 7.34
N THR A 223 39.70 9.31 6.49
CA THR A 223 41.11 9.62 6.77
C THR A 223 41.57 10.91 6.11
N GLY A 224 40.80 11.44 5.16
CA GLY A 224 41.15 12.68 4.40
C GLY A 224 40.31 12.81 3.15
N LYS A 225 40.71 13.72 2.29
CA LYS A 225 40.12 13.96 0.96
C LYS A 225 41.11 13.73 -0.15
N ASN A 226 40.64 13.20 -1.26
CA ASN A 226 41.37 13.17 -2.54
C ASN A 226 41.47 14.55 -3.16
N ALA A 227 42.29 14.69 -4.21
CA ALA A 227 42.48 15.96 -4.94
C ALA A 227 41.19 16.42 -5.67
N ASP A 228 40.27 15.51 -5.97
CA ASP A 228 38.96 15.78 -6.59
C ASP A 228 37.87 16.15 -5.57
N GLY A 229 38.21 16.16 -4.27
CA GLY A 229 37.28 16.48 -3.18
C GLY A 229 36.52 15.28 -2.59
N SER A 230 36.62 14.10 -3.18
CA SER A 230 36.03 12.88 -2.62
C SER A 230 36.71 12.48 -1.32
N TRP A 231 35.92 11.86 -0.41
CA TRP A 231 36.44 11.42 0.88
C TRP A 231 37.15 10.05 0.76
N ILE A 232 38.21 9.88 1.55
CA ILE A 232 38.95 8.63 1.67
C ILE A 232 38.40 7.90 2.90
N TYR A 233 37.73 6.77 2.68
CA TYR A 233 37.16 5.96 3.76
C TYR A 233 38.24 5.38 4.66
N ALA A 234 37.98 5.34 5.96
CA ALA A 234 38.87 4.71 6.93
C ALA A 234 38.84 3.18 6.77
N SER A 235 39.90 2.52 7.25
CA SER A 235 39.95 1.06 7.22
C SER A 235 38.77 0.46 8.00
N GLY A 236 38.07 -0.51 7.40
CA GLY A 236 36.92 -1.19 7.98
C GLY A 236 35.59 -0.45 7.77
N VAL A 237 35.58 0.68 7.06
CA VAL A 237 34.35 1.34 6.59
C VAL A 237 34.08 0.90 5.17
N ALA A 238 32.88 0.36 4.90
CA ALA A 238 32.49 -0.06 3.56
C ALA A 238 32.43 1.14 2.60
N ASP A 239 32.91 0.95 1.40
CA ASP A 239 32.96 1.95 0.34
C ASP A 239 31.58 2.18 -0.25
N GLN A 240 31.04 3.39 -0.12
CA GLN A 240 29.70 3.79 -0.59
C GLN A 240 29.76 4.68 -1.85
N THR A 241 30.95 4.90 -2.43
CA THR A 241 31.13 5.78 -3.60
C THR A 241 30.33 5.36 -4.82
N GLY A 242 30.05 4.05 -4.96
CA GLY A 242 29.20 3.51 -6.03
C GLY A 242 27.75 4.04 -6.05
N LEU A 243 27.28 4.62 -4.94
CA LEU A 243 25.97 5.24 -4.82
C LEU A 243 25.97 6.75 -5.07
N GLU A 244 27.14 7.36 -5.23
CA GLU A 244 27.28 8.78 -5.55
C GLU A 244 26.80 9.07 -6.97
N GLN A 245 26.15 10.21 -7.16
CA GLN A 245 25.67 10.65 -8.47
C GLN A 245 25.87 12.15 -8.67
N GLY A 246 26.26 12.51 -9.88
CA GLY A 246 26.49 13.89 -10.26
C GLY A 246 27.68 14.48 -9.49
N THR A 247 27.46 15.53 -8.73
CA THR A 247 28.45 16.21 -7.89
C THR A 247 28.32 15.84 -6.41
N PHE A 248 27.43 14.95 -6.06
CA PHE A 248 27.25 14.52 -4.66
C PHE A 248 28.35 13.55 -4.26
N VAL A 249 28.94 13.77 -3.11
CA VAL A 249 29.96 12.93 -2.48
C VAL A 249 29.56 12.71 -1.03
N TYR A 250 29.52 11.45 -0.59
CA TYR A 250 29.25 11.13 0.80
C TYR A 250 30.34 11.69 1.72
N GLY A 251 29.92 12.26 2.84
CA GLY A 251 30.81 12.81 3.85
C GLY A 251 30.22 12.72 5.27
N PRO A 252 30.90 13.32 6.26
CA PRO A 252 30.39 13.35 7.63
C PRO A 252 29.01 13.98 7.70
N GLY A 253 28.06 13.31 8.37
CA GLY A 253 26.67 13.73 8.51
C GLY A 253 25.71 13.18 7.45
N ASP A 254 26.21 12.46 6.44
CA ASP A 254 25.40 11.75 5.46
C ASP A 254 25.02 10.34 5.94
N ILE A 255 24.06 9.73 5.30
CA ILE A 255 23.60 8.37 5.60
C ILE A 255 24.69 7.36 5.25
N LYS A 256 25.04 6.52 6.22
CA LYS A 256 25.84 5.33 6.07
C LYS A 256 24.92 4.11 6.03
N PHE A 257 24.98 3.35 4.96
CA PHE A 257 24.24 2.11 4.82
C PHE A 257 25.03 0.91 5.37
N LYS A 258 24.32 -0.16 5.72
CA LYS A 258 24.92 -1.42 6.18
C LYS A 258 25.43 -2.23 4.99
N ASP A 259 26.63 -2.73 5.13
CA ASP A 259 27.19 -3.76 4.27
C ASP A 259 26.59 -5.12 4.70
N LEU A 260 25.57 -5.57 4.00
CA LEU A 260 24.81 -6.77 4.36
C LEU A 260 25.48 -8.05 3.87
N ASN A 261 26.20 -7.97 2.76
CA ASN A 261 26.89 -9.11 2.17
C ASN A 261 28.35 -9.26 2.67
N GLY A 262 28.93 -8.23 3.31
CA GLY A 262 30.24 -8.22 3.91
C GLY A 262 31.40 -8.11 2.91
N ASP A 263 31.16 -7.59 1.70
CA ASP A 263 32.18 -7.45 0.66
C ASP A 263 32.98 -6.14 0.76
N GLY A 264 32.59 -5.24 1.66
CA GLY A 264 33.24 -3.95 1.89
C GLY A 264 32.81 -2.84 0.93
N VAL A 265 31.77 -3.06 0.11
CA VAL A 265 31.28 -2.10 -0.88
C VAL A 265 29.76 -2.03 -0.85
N ILE A 266 29.18 -0.87 -0.60
CA ILE A 266 27.73 -0.68 -0.60
C ILE A 266 27.23 -0.52 -2.03
N ASN A 267 26.39 -1.46 -2.47
CA ASN A 267 25.83 -1.44 -3.81
C ASN A 267 24.51 -2.24 -3.93
N GLY A 268 23.82 -2.11 -5.05
CA GLY A 268 22.59 -2.85 -5.35
C GLY A 268 22.80 -4.11 -6.17
N GLY A 269 24.03 -4.61 -6.28
CA GLY A 269 24.37 -5.76 -7.12
C GLY A 269 23.92 -5.55 -8.57
N LYS A 270 23.39 -6.61 -9.19
CA LYS A 270 22.76 -6.51 -10.52
C LYS A 270 21.30 -6.03 -10.46
N GLY A 271 20.78 -5.70 -9.28
CA GLY A 271 19.37 -5.32 -9.09
C GLY A 271 18.40 -6.49 -9.35
N THR A 272 18.81 -7.71 -9.08
CA THR A 272 18.00 -8.92 -9.22
C THR A 272 17.82 -9.60 -7.87
N ALA A 273 16.78 -10.43 -7.72
CA ALA A 273 16.55 -11.14 -6.46
C ALA A 273 17.67 -12.13 -6.09
N ASP A 274 18.43 -12.60 -7.08
CA ASP A 274 19.54 -13.54 -6.88
C ASP A 274 20.90 -12.81 -6.72
N ASP A 275 20.96 -11.51 -7.06
CA ASP A 275 22.15 -10.65 -6.92
C ASP A 275 21.67 -9.20 -6.66
N HIS A 276 21.38 -8.92 -5.39
CA HIS A 276 20.81 -7.66 -4.91
C HIS A 276 21.80 -6.80 -4.11
N GLY A 277 23.07 -7.25 -3.99
CA GLY A 277 24.08 -6.54 -3.18
C GLY A 277 23.59 -6.37 -1.74
N ASP A 278 23.59 -5.12 -1.25
CA ASP A 278 23.16 -4.76 0.09
C ASP A 278 21.67 -4.36 0.18
N LEU A 279 20.92 -4.50 -0.90
CA LEU A 279 19.48 -4.29 -0.87
C LEU A 279 18.79 -5.46 -0.16
N THR A 280 17.77 -5.14 0.62
CA THR A 280 16.89 -6.12 1.29
C THR A 280 15.43 -5.67 1.21
N ILE A 281 14.49 -6.54 1.62
CA ILE A 281 13.08 -6.17 1.72
C ILE A 281 12.88 -5.41 3.03
N ILE A 282 12.76 -4.09 2.95
CA ILE A 282 12.62 -3.20 4.10
C ILE A 282 11.17 -3.00 4.55
N GLY A 283 10.19 -3.37 3.74
CA GLY A 283 8.77 -3.22 4.07
C GLY A 283 7.83 -3.73 2.99
N ASN A 284 6.53 -3.53 3.20
CA ASN A 284 5.49 -3.93 2.26
C ASN A 284 4.35 -2.90 2.20
N THR A 285 3.94 -2.55 0.97
CA THR A 285 2.84 -1.60 0.73
C THR A 285 1.45 -2.18 0.98
N GLN A 286 1.32 -3.51 1.07
CA GLN A 286 0.05 -4.16 1.31
C GLN A 286 -0.33 -4.06 2.79
N PRO A 287 -1.60 -3.69 3.09
CA PRO A 287 -2.04 -3.62 4.48
C PRO A 287 -2.13 -5.02 5.08
N ARG A 288 -1.55 -5.19 6.28
CA ARG A 288 -1.59 -6.40 7.09
C ARG A 288 -2.36 -6.13 8.38
N TYR A 289 -2.99 -7.16 8.93
CA TYR A 289 -3.77 -7.05 10.16
C TYR A 289 -4.81 -5.94 10.07
N GLN A 290 -5.69 -6.03 9.08
CA GLN A 290 -6.80 -5.11 8.93
C GLN A 290 -7.87 -5.45 9.96
N TYR A 291 -8.30 -4.44 10.72
CA TYR A 291 -9.29 -4.65 11.76
C TYR A 291 -10.33 -3.55 11.82
N SER A 292 -11.53 -3.93 12.23
CA SER A 292 -12.60 -3.00 12.53
C SER A 292 -13.44 -3.53 13.67
N PHE A 293 -14.04 -2.62 14.45
CA PHE A 293 -14.99 -3.00 15.48
C PHE A 293 -16.02 -1.92 15.73
N HIS A 294 -17.25 -2.38 15.96
CA HIS A 294 -18.36 -1.58 16.45
C HIS A 294 -18.60 -1.91 17.92
N LEU A 295 -18.79 -0.87 18.70
CA LEU A 295 -19.27 -0.94 20.07
C LEU A 295 -20.53 -0.15 20.14
N GLY A 296 -21.67 -0.78 20.47
CA GLY A 296 -22.92 -0.08 20.53
C GLY A 296 -23.88 -0.65 21.57
N GLY A 297 -24.93 0.10 21.79
CA GLY A 297 -25.97 -0.32 22.72
C GLY A 297 -27.13 0.64 22.81
N ASP A 298 -28.17 0.20 23.50
CA ASP A 298 -29.34 1.01 23.80
C ASP A 298 -29.81 0.85 25.25
N TRP A 299 -30.30 1.94 25.82
CA TRP A 299 -30.83 1.98 27.17
C TRP A 299 -31.91 3.06 27.32
N LYS A 300 -33.12 2.65 27.63
CA LYS A 300 -34.26 3.56 27.93
C LYS A 300 -34.44 4.68 26.91
N GLY A 301 -34.31 4.36 25.64
CA GLY A 301 -34.45 5.32 24.54
C GLY A 301 -33.17 5.96 24.06
N PHE A 302 -32.11 5.95 24.86
CA PHE A 302 -30.77 6.34 24.38
C PHE A 302 -30.16 5.21 23.58
N ASP A 303 -29.46 5.52 22.52
CA ASP A 303 -28.65 4.61 21.73
C ASP A 303 -27.30 5.23 21.39
N PHE A 304 -26.29 4.40 21.32
CA PHE A 304 -24.93 4.79 20.91
C PHE A 304 -24.30 3.74 20.04
N ASP A 305 -23.48 4.16 19.11
CA ASP A 305 -22.64 3.33 18.25
C ASP A 305 -21.29 4.02 18.01
N PHE A 306 -20.22 3.28 18.15
CA PHE A 306 -18.86 3.71 17.85
C PHE A 306 -18.26 2.73 16.87
N TYR A 307 -17.82 3.23 15.71
CA TYR A 307 -17.14 2.42 14.70
C TYR A 307 -15.67 2.79 14.61
N PHE A 308 -14.82 1.80 14.78
CA PHE A 308 -13.38 1.89 14.67
C PHE A 308 -12.87 1.08 13.50
N GLN A 309 -11.82 1.59 12.86
CA GLN A 309 -11.12 0.93 11.77
C GLN A 309 -9.63 1.18 11.87
N GLY A 310 -8.83 0.18 11.52
CA GLY A 310 -7.39 0.30 11.52
C GLY A 310 -6.67 -0.72 10.65
N VAL A 311 -5.38 -0.47 10.52
CA VAL A 311 -4.40 -1.34 9.86
C VAL A 311 -3.22 -1.49 10.83
N GLY A 312 -2.83 -2.74 11.11
CA GLY A 312 -1.78 -3.01 12.11
C GLY A 312 -0.37 -2.87 11.55
N LYS A 313 -0.18 -3.10 10.24
CA LYS A 313 1.11 -2.95 9.58
C LYS A 313 0.93 -2.60 8.11
N ARG A 314 1.62 -1.58 7.67
CA ARG A 314 1.76 -1.17 6.27
C ARG A 314 2.90 -0.17 6.17
N GLU A 315 3.79 -0.34 5.24
CA GLU A 315 4.87 0.62 5.00
C GLU A 315 4.73 1.25 3.61
N MET A 316 5.26 2.46 3.46
CA MET A 316 5.30 3.14 2.19
C MET A 316 6.60 3.92 2.04
N TRP A 317 7.28 3.71 0.92
CA TRP A 317 8.36 4.58 0.49
C TRP A 317 7.76 5.75 -0.31
N THR A 318 8.14 6.96 0.04
CA THR A 318 7.66 8.15 -0.64
C THR A 318 8.81 9.11 -0.97
N THR A 319 8.72 9.75 -2.11
CA THR A 319 9.60 10.84 -2.55
C THR A 319 8.95 12.21 -2.41
N SER A 320 8.00 12.35 -1.48
CA SER A 320 7.31 13.61 -1.22
C SER A 320 8.20 14.64 -0.53
N ALA A 321 8.07 15.90 -0.90
CA ALA A 321 8.74 17.02 -0.24
C ALA A 321 8.34 17.19 1.25
N PHE A 322 7.28 16.54 1.71
CA PHE A 322 6.92 16.52 3.14
C PHE A 322 7.80 15.58 3.97
N VAL A 323 8.38 14.57 3.34
CA VAL A 323 9.26 13.59 3.99
C VAL A 323 10.72 13.88 3.69
N MET A 324 11.03 14.24 2.44
CA MET A 324 12.39 14.50 1.98
C MET A 324 12.60 16.00 1.80
N PRO A 325 13.51 16.61 2.56
CA PRO A 325 13.82 18.03 2.41
C PRO A 325 14.40 18.33 1.01
N LEU A 326 14.17 19.53 0.53
CA LEU A 326 14.69 20.05 -0.74
C LEU A 326 14.28 19.23 -1.98
N MET A 327 13.27 18.39 -1.86
CA MET A 327 12.80 17.52 -2.93
C MET A 327 12.29 18.33 -4.13
N ARG A 328 12.83 18.04 -5.34
CA ARG A 328 12.42 18.70 -6.60
C ARG A 328 12.47 20.23 -6.57
N GLY A 329 13.44 20.81 -5.88
CA GLY A 329 13.56 22.26 -5.75
C GLY A 329 12.57 22.88 -4.77
N ALA A 330 11.86 22.09 -3.99
CA ALA A 330 11.06 22.60 -2.89
C ALA A 330 11.97 23.06 -1.74
N ASP A 331 11.54 24.08 -1.01
CA ASP A 331 12.22 24.53 0.21
C ASP A 331 12.14 23.45 1.31
N ALA A 332 13.12 23.46 2.21
CA ALA A 332 13.02 22.70 3.44
C ALA A 332 11.91 23.29 4.32
N THR A 333 11.06 22.43 4.89
CA THR A 333 10.05 22.87 5.85
C THR A 333 10.70 23.18 7.21
N TYR A 334 9.99 23.89 8.08
CA TYR A 334 10.47 24.18 9.43
C TYR A 334 10.83 22.89 10.18
N SER A 335 10.00 21.86 10.09
CA SER A 335 10.27 20.57 10.72
C SER A 335 11.53 19.87 10.19
N HIS A 336 11.87 20.05 8.91
CA HIS A 336 13.13 19.53 8.38
C HIS A 336 14.34 20.23 9.03
N MET A 337 14.22 21.53 9.33
CA MET A 337 15.28 22.34 9.90
C MET A 337 15.45 22.21 11.42
N GLU A 338 14.53 21.52 12.09
CA GLU A 338 14.62 21.28 13.55
C GLU A 338 15.63 20.18 13.93
N SER A 339 15.88 19.23 13.01
CA SER A 339 16.68 18.03 13.34
C SER A 339 17.44 17.54 12.10
N TYR A 340 18.59 18.16 11.81
CA TYR A 340 19.47 17.80 10.70
C TYR A 340 20.94 17.98 11.06
N ASN A 341 21.81 17.21 10.42
CA ASN A 341 23.25 17.38 10.55
C ASN A 341 23.72 18.62 9.80
N GLN A 342 24.77 19.27 10.29
CA GLN A 342 25.15 20.59 9.81
C GLN A 342 26.58 20.59 9.28
N MET A 343 26.80 21.38 8.23
CA MET A 343 28.13 21.82 7.77
C MET A 343 28.44 23.16 8.39
N VAL A 344 29.65 23.33 8.83
CA VAL A 344 30.19 24.61 9.35
C VAL A 344 30.97 25.30 8.25
N PHE A 345 30.60 26.53 7.96
CA PHE A 345 31.23 27.34 6.90
C PHE A 345 32.06 28.44 7.50
N ASP A 346 33.17 28.80 6.83
CA ASP A 346 33.90 30.03 7.10
C ASP A 346 33.25 31.25 6.44
N ALA A 347 33.92 32.41 6.60
CA ALA A 347 33.43 33.67 6.05
C ALA A 347 33.39 33.70 4.50
N ASP A 348 34.14 32.84 3.85
CA ASP A 348 34.24 32.71 2.39
C ASP A 348 33.26 31.63 1.85
N GLY A 349 32.49 31.04 2.73
CA GLY A 349 31.49 29.99 2.38
C GLY A 349 32.07 28.60 2.15
N LYS A 350 33.31 28.37 2.59
CA LYS A 350 33.98 27.09 2.50
C LYS A 350 33.64 26.24 3.74
N ILE A 351 33.34 24.94 3.54
CA ILE A 351 33.10 23.99 4.63
C ILE A 351 34.41 23.78 5.40
N THR A 352 34.38 24.08 6.70
CA THR A 352 35.50 23.92 7.62
C THR A 352 35.32 22.78 8.59
N ASP A 353 34.07 22.43 8.88
CA ASP A 353 33.75 21.38 9.85
C ASP A 353 32.33 20.80 9.63
N TYR A 354 32.01 19.76 10.38
CA TYR A 354 30.70 19.09 10.39
C TYR A 354 30.23 18.87 11.85
N ILE A 355 28.95 19.13 12.11
CA ILE A 355 28.28 18.82 13.36
C ILE A 355 27.36 17.65 13.08
N VAL A 356 27.74 16.46 13.55
CA VAL A 356 27.00 15.21 13.35
C VAL A 356 26.39 14.78 14.64
N ASP A 357 25.07 14.62 14.67
CA ASP A 357 24.33 14.03 15.77
C ASP A 357 23.54 12.83 15.22
N GLN A 358 23.80 11.66 15.78
CA GLN A 358 23.13 10.42 15.38
C GLN A 358 21.63 10.42 15.71
N ALA A 359 21.18 11.29 16.63
CA ALA A 359 19.77 11.46 16.98
C ALA A 359 19.00 12.33 15.97
N ASN A 360 19.69 13.03 15.06
CA ASN A 360 19.03 13.84 14.04
C ASN A 360 18.19 12.98 13.10
N THR A 361 17.09 13.58 12.66
CA THR A 361 16.19 12.94 11.67
C THR A 361 16.79 12.96 10.27
N TYR A 362 17.47 14.07 9.90
CA TYR A 362 17.95 14.30 8.55
C TYR A 362 19.47 14.39 8.46
N PRO A 363 20.06 13.95 7.33
CA PRO A 363 21.47 14.16 7.03
C PRO A 363 21.79 15.64 6.85
N CYS A 364 23.01 15.97 6.46
CA CYS A 364 23.37 17.30 6.03
C CYS A 364 22.48 17.75 4.86
N LEU A 365 21.92 18.97 4.96
CA LEU A 365 21.12 19.57 3.90
C LEU A 365 22.05 20.43 3.02
N PHE A 366 22.28 19.98 1.80
CA PHE A 366 23.19 20.63 0.86
C PHE A 366 22.48 21.75 0.08
N PRO A 367 22.88 23.01 0.24
CA PRO A 367 22.36 24.10 -0.58
C PRO A 367 22.94 24.16 -2.01
N GLY A 368 23.85 23.26 -2.38
CA GLY A 368 24.46 23.13 -3.70
C GLY A 368 25.97 23.35 -3.70
N ASN A 369 26.66 22.69 -4.59
CA ASN A 369 27.99 22.90 -5.19
C ASN A 369 29.26 22.49 -4.44
N GLU A 370 29.33 22.29 -3.16
CA GLU A 370 30.54 21.71 -2.56
C GLU A 370 30.25 20.30 -2.03
N GLY A 371 30.56 19.31 -2.87
CA GLY A 371 30.40 17.89 -2.52
C GLY A 371 28.95 17.48 -2.31
N GLY A 372 28.01 18.41 -2.31
CA GLY A 372 26.62 18.19 -2.18
C GLY A 372 25.96 18.13 -3.55
N GLY A 373 25.14 17.13 -3.78
CA GLY A 373 24.29 17.11 -4.95
C GLY A 373 23.50 18.40 -5.07
N THR A 374 23.29 18.85 -6.27
CA THR A 374 22.32 19.90 -6.51
C THR A 374 20.96 19.47 -5.98
N VAL A 375 20.08 20.41 -5.71
CA VAL A 375 18.68 20.16 -5.37
C VAL A 375 18.03 19.17 -6.36
N SER A 376 18.48 19.17 -7.62
CA SER A 376 18.07 18.20 -8.64
C SER A 376 18.53 16.77 -8.34
N GLY A 377 19.67 16.57 -7.71
CA GLY A 377 20.13 15.24 -7.28
C GLY A 377 19.24 14.64 -6.17
N LEU A 378 18.88 15.45 -5.18
CA LEU A 378 17.91 15.07 -4.16
C LEU A 378 16.53 14.78 -4.78
N SER A 379 16.15 15.53 -5.82
CA SER A 379 14.85 15.38 -6.48
C SER A 379 14.66 14.06 -7.21
N SER A 380 15.70 13.36 -7.55
CA SER A 380 15.65 12.02 -8.16
C SER A 380 15.62 10.89 -7.14
N GLY A 381 15.65 11.19 -5.84
CA GLY A 381 15.66 10.19 -4.77
C GLY A 381 17.00 9.48 -4.60
N ASN A 382 18.06 10.02 -5.17
CA ASN A 382 19.41 9.50 -5.09
C ASN A 382 20.17 10.05 -3.88
N HIS A 383 21.34 9.55 -3.60
CA HIS A 383 22.25 9.98 -2.55
C HIS A 383 21.73 9.56 -1.15
N ASN A 384 21.47 10.48 -0.25
CA ASN A 384 20.96 10.17 1.08
C ASN A 384 19.53 9.58 1.08
N PHE A 385 18.79 9.67 -0.04
CA PHE A 385 17.38 9.28 -0.11
C PHE A 385 17.12 8.12 -1.09
N TYR A 386 18.03 7.17 -1.16
CA TYR A 386 17.70 5.84 -1.69
C TYR A 386 16.60 5.21 -0.83
N PRO A 387 15.75 4.34 -1.40
CA PRO A 387 14.83 3.56 -0.58
C PRO A 387 15.57 2.91 0.59
N GLN A 388 15.13 3.20 1.81
CA GLN A 388 15.79 2.77 3.04
C GLN A 388 14.80 2.69 4.20
N ASP A 389 15.14 1.96 5.23
CA ASP A 389 14.34 1.76 6.42
C ASP A 389 14.12 3.05 7.23
N LYS A 390 15.14 3.93 7.33
CA LYS A 390 15.09 5.17 8.13
C LYS A 390 13.95 6.12 7.73
N TYR A 391 13.65 6.25 6.45
CA TYR A 391 12.60 7.13 5.92
C TYR A 391 11.40 6.38 5.38
N LEU A 392 11.32 5.09 5.66
CA LEU A 392 10.14 4.28 5.35
C LEU A 392 9.00 4.70 6.27
N SER A 393 7.89 5.13 5.69
CA SER A 393 6.75 5.60 6.46
C SER A 393 5.89 4.45 6.93
N ASP A 394 5.68 4.34 8.24
CA ASP A 394 4.71 3.44 8.84
C ASP A 394 3.30 4.00 8.67
N MET A 395 2.47 3.29 7.89
CA MET A 395 1.09 3.64 7.56
C MET A 395 0.08 2.90 8.43
N SER A 396 0.49 2.34 9.56
CA SER A 396 -0.41 1.75 10.54
C SER A 396 -1.25 2.82 11.24
N TYR A 397 -2.50 2.50 11.57
CA TYR A 397 -3.38 3.44 12.24
C TYR A 397 -4.56 2.75 12.94
N LEU A 398 -5.15 3.48 13.88
CA LEU A 398 -6.46 3.21 14.47
C LEU A 398 -7.27 4.51 14.46
N ARG A 399 -8.44 4.50 13.83
CA ARG A 399 -9.32 5.65 13.70
C ARG A 399 -10.73 5.35 14.21
N LEU A 400 -11.28 6.28 14.97
CA LEU A 400 -12.70 6.32 15.27
C LEU A 400 -13.42 6.95 14.06
N LYS A 401 -13.99 6.08 13.23
CA LYS A 401 -14.59 6.41 11.94
C LYS A 401 -15.98 7.05 12.08
N ASN A 402 -16.76 6.54 13.01
CA ASN A 402 -18.10 7.07 13.26
C ASN A 402 -18.44 7.03 14.75
N ILE A 403 -19.12 8.07 15.19
CA ILE A 403 -19.80 8.18 16.49
C ILE A 403 -21.25 8.47 16.18
N THR A 404 -22.17 7.67 16.67
CA THR A 404 -23.60 7.98 16.61
C THR A 404 -24.17 7.92 18.01
N LEU A 405 -24.85 8.98 18.43
CA LEU A 405 -25.57 9.06 19.71
C LEU A 405 -27.01 9.46 19.41
N GLY A 406 -27.95 8.66 19.82
CA GLY A 406 -29.37 8.88 19.53
C GLY A 406 -30.23 8.87 20.78
N TYR A 407 -31.39 9.51 20.67
CA TYR A 407 -32.46 9.42 21.67
C TYR A 407 -33.81 9.27 20.97
N THR A 408 -34.46 8.18 21.26
CA THR A 408 -35.82 7.89 20.81
C THR A 408 -36.81 8.44 21.84
N LEU A 409 -37.67 9.36 21.43
CA LEU A 409 -38.67 9.94 22.29
C LEU A 409 -39.68 8.91 22.82
N PRO A 410 -40.15 9.04 24.07
CA PRO A 410 -41.17 8.18 24.63
C PRO A 410 -42.45 8.17 23.78
N LYS A 411 -43.03 6.99 23.61
CA LYS A 411 -44.25 6.79 22.79
C LYS A 411 -45.43 7.65 23.26
N ASP A 412 -45.53 7.93 24.56
CA ASP A 412 -46.62 8.74 25.13
C ASP A 412 -46.58 10.20 24.65
N LEU A 413 -45.41 10.70 24.29
CA LEU A 413 -45.25 12.03 23.69
C LEU A 413 -45.55 12.01 22.19
N THR A 414 -45.03 11.02 21.47
CA THR A 414 -45.11 10.98 20.01
C THR A 414 -46.50 10.60 19.51
N ARG A 415 -47.24 9.77 20.22
CA ARG A 415 -48.65 9.41 19.90
C ARG A 415 -49.58 10.62 19.87
N LYS A 416 -49.34 11.63 20.69
CA LYS A 416 -50.14 12.89 20.68
C LYS A 416 -50.04 13.64 19.36
N ALA A 417 -48.95 13.41 18.61
CA ALA A 417 -48.71 14.02 17.30
C ALA A 417 -48.93 13.00 16.14
N TYR A 418 -49.59 11.88 16.39
CA TYR A 418 -49.79 10.79 15.41
C TYR A 418 -48.48 10.21 14.86
N ILE A 419 -47.39 10.31 15.61
CA ILE A 419 -46.08 9.80 15.26
C ILE A 419 -45.86 8.46 15.97
N GLN A 420 -45.49 7.41 15.24
CA GLN A 420 -45.19 6.10 15.82
C GLN A 420 -43.85 6.06 16.52
N ARG A 421 -42.84 6.72 15.92
CA ARG A 421 -41.48 6.83 16.47
C ARG A 421 -40.83 8.15 16.03
N ALA A 422 -40.20 8.83 16.96
CA ALA A 422 -39.32 9.96 16.67
C ALA A 422 -37.96 9.75 17.37
N ARG A 423 -36.88 9.87 16.63
CA ARG A 423 -35.51 9.74 17.13
C ARG A 423 -34.70 10.95 16.69
N VAL A 424 -34.07 11.62 17.62
CA VAL A 424 -33.06 12.64 17.37
C VAL A 424 -31.71 12.00 17.52
N TYR A 425 -30.81 12.30 16.63
CA TYR A 425 -29.46 11.76 16.73
C TYR A 425 -28.38 12.76 16.31
N PHE A 426 -27.23 12.59 16.91
CA PHE A 426 -25.97 13.21 16.55
C PHE A 426 -25.08 12.17 15.90
N SER A 427 -24.42 12.51 14.81
CA SER A 427 -23.43 11.66 14.17
C SER A 427 -22.18 12.47 13.84
N ALA A 428 -21.01 11.88 14.04
CA ALA A 428 -19.74 12.51 13.71
C ALA A 428 -18.81 11.49 13.06
N ASP A 429 -18.18 11.88 11.94
CA ASP A 429 -17.31 11.00 11.17
C ASP A 429 -15.86 11.45 11.24
N ASN A 430 -14.94 10.50 11.29
CA ASN A 430 -13.49 10.69 11.24
C ASN A 430 -12.94 11.66 12.31
N MET A 431 -13.58 11.75 13.46
CA MET A 431 -13.25 12.77 14.47
C MET A 431 -11.85 12.57 15.07
N PHE A 432 -11.47 11.33 15.34
CA PHE A 432 -10.24 11.04 16.08
C PHE A 432 -9.45 9.91 15.41
N THR A 433 -8.17 10.19 15.15
CA THR A 433 -7.17 9.16 14.89
C THR A 433 -6.49 8.87 16.24
N LEU A 434 -6.73 7.69 16.79
CA LEU A 434 -6.26 7.31 18.12
C LEU A 434 -4.81 6.88 18.11
N PHE A 435 -4.39 6.28 17.02
CA PHE A 435 -3.02 5.86 16.77
C PHE A 435 -2.65 6.10 15.31
N ARG A 436 -1.39 6.47 15.06
CA ARG A 436 -0.81 6.68 13.73
C ARG A 436 0.68 6.40 13.78
N GLY A 437 1.16 5.45 12.95
CA GLY A 437 2.56 5.07 12.87
C GLY A 437 3.46 6.19 12.34
N ASN A 438 2.97 6.95 11.34
CA ASN A 438 3.69 8.08 10.76
C ASN A 438 3.42 9.41 11.50
N SER A 439 3.50 9.42 12.83
CA SER A 439 3.18 10.60 13.66
C SER A 439 4.01 11.84 13.29
N ASP A 440 5.21 11.65 12.79
CA ASP A 440 6.15 12.72 12.45
C ASP A 440 5.80 13.46 11.16
N TYR A 441 4.92 12.89 10.34
CA TYR A 441 4.48 13.50 9.09
C TYR A 441 2.98 13.85 9.13
N PRO A 442 2.56 15.03 8.63
CA PRO A 442 1.15 15.44 8.62
C PRO A 442 0.31 14.73 7.55
N LEU A 443 0.64 13.50 7.22
CA LEU A 443 0.04 12.72 6.15
C LEU A 443 -0.97 11.72 6.72
N ASP A 444 -2.14 11.64 6.09
CA ASP A 444 -3.17 10.71 6.52
C ASP A 444 -2.81 9.28 6.08
N PRO A 445 -2.65 8.32 7.02
CA PRO A 445 -2.26 6.96 6.69
C PRO A 445 -3.29 6.16 5.89
N GLU A 446 -4.53 6.61 5.85
CA GLU A 446 -5.61 6.01 5.05
C GLU A 446 -5.55 6.41 3.58
N LEU A 447 -4.94 7.56 3.28
CA LEU A 447 -4.80 8.03 1.91
C LEU A 447 -3.82 7.14 1.16
N ASN A 448 -4.32 6.53 0.09
CA ASN A 448 -3.53 5.71 -0.81
C ASN A 448 -3.19 6.53 -2.05
N SER A 449 -2.06 7.22 -2.02
CA SER A 449 -1.52 7.85 -3.22
C SER A 449 -0.69 6.82 -3.98
N ASN A 450 -1.12 6.44 -5.17
CA ASN A 450 -0.45 5.47 -6.02
C ASN A 450 0.91 5.95 -6.58
N SER A 451 1.30 7.19 -6.32
CA SER A 451 2.61 7.71 -6.68
C SER A 451 3.26 8.37 -5.49
N GLY A 452 4.47 7.99 -5.15
CA GLY A 452 5.25 8.59 -4.07
C GLY A 452 5.35 10.11 -4.16
N ASN A 453 5.32 10.68 -5.36
CA ASN A 453 5.38 12.11 -5.62
C ASN A 453 4.09 12.88 -5.31
N SER A 454 2.95 12.20 -5.24
CA SER A 454 1.63 12.81 -4.99
C SER A 454 1.25 12.77 -3.52
N TRP A 455 2.06 12.13 -2.69
CA TRP A 455 1.77 12.01 -1.27
C TRP A 455 1.79 13.39 -0.58
N GLY A 456 0.77 13.67 0.21
CA GLY A 456 0.52 14.99 0.79
C GLY A 456 -0.22 15.96 -0.13
N ARG A 457 -0.49 15.60 -1.39
CA ARG A 457 -1.28 16.41 -2.34
C ARG A 457 -2.72 15.89 -2.52
N ALA A 458 -3.04 14.74 -1.96
CA ALA A 458 -4.39 14.21 -1.98
C ALA A 458 -5.29 15.03 -1.03
N THR A 459 -6.57 15.13 -1.38
CA THR A 459 -7.56 15.76 -0.49
C THR A 459 -7.62 14.99 0.83
N PRO A 460 -7.38 15.62 1.98
CA PRO A 460 -7.42 14.93 3.26
C PRO A 460 -8.82 14.43 3.57
N ILE A 461 -8.91 13.37 4.38
CA ILE A 461 -10.19 12.85 4.86
C ILE A 461 -10.83 13.92 5.74
N THR A 462 -12.05 14.29 5.39
CA THR A 462 -12.80 15.33 6.10
C THR A 462 -13.43 14.78 7.37
N LYS A 463 -13.49 15.63 8.40
CA LYS A 463 -14.32 15.41 9.58
C LYS A 463 -15.69 15.99 9.31
N SER A 464 -16.74 15.25 9.64
CA SER A 464 -18.11 15.73 9.52
C SER A 464 -18.88 15.58 10.82
N VAL A 465 -19.84 16.48 11.04
CA VAL A 465 -20.75 16.44 12.17
C VAL A 465 -22.16 16.67 11.63
N SER A 466 -23.08 15.83 12.04
CA SER A 466 -24.48 15.89 11.60
C SER A 466 -25.43 15.75 12.79
N VAL A 467 -26.54 16.46 12.71
CA VAL A 467 -27.68 16.28 13.61
C VAL A 467 -28.89 15.91 12.75
N GLY A 468 -29.56 14.83 13.09
CA GLY A 468 -30.69 14.33 12.33
C GLY A 468 -31.93 14.06 13.17
N LEU A 469 -33.08 14.12 12.51
CA LEU A 469 -34.37 13.72 13.05
C LEU A 469 -34.93 12.61 12.15
N GLN A 470 -35.23 11.48 12.75
CA GLN A 470 -35.91 10.36 12.09
C GLN A 470 -37.33 10.23 12.64
N VAL A 471 -38.31 10.30 11.78
CA VAL A 471 -39.73 10.22 12.15
C VAL A 471 -40.40 9.11 11.37
N THR A 472 -41.16 8.26 12.07
CA THR A 472 -42.01 7.22 11.50
C THR A 472 -43.46 7.51 11.87
N PHE A 473 -44.33 7.57 10.87
CA PHE A 473 -45.77 7.83 11.02
C PHE A 473 -46.57 6.56 11.06
#